data_3b27c7450e35edfc379fa6f548de61a5
#
_entry.id   3b27c7450e35edfc379fa6f548de61a5
#
_cell.length_a   1.000
_cell.length_b   1.000
_cell.length_c   1.000
_cell.angle_alpha   90.00
_cell.angle_beta   90.00
_cell.angle_gamma   90.00
#
_symmetry.space_group_name_H-M   'P 1'
#
loop_
_entity.id
_entity.type
_entity.pdbx_description
1 polymer ?
#
loop_
_entity_poly.entity_id
_entity_poly.type
_entity_poly.pdbx_seq_one_letter_code
_entity_poly.pdbx_strand_id
1 'polypeptide(L)'
;LSGFAEKTPIKLEEKDLPDPRSLTLLPTAFIDGQVLTLSFVTSCSFEVSVVDASGVVIYTSTYNAQGAVITLPNLPVGDYKLEIADAAHLYSGEFEMAD
;
A
#
# COMPACT_ATOMS: atom_id res chain seq x y z
N LEU A 1 22.05 -2.26 19.14
CA LEU A 1 20.86 -1.79 19.40
C LEU A 1 19.86 -1.83 18.35
N SER A 2 18.99 -2.56 18.60
CA SER A 2 17.99 -2.67 17.70
C SER A 2 16.81 -2.06 18.29
N GLY A 3 16.35 -1.27 18.10
CA GLY A 3 15.20 -0.72 18.62
C GLY A 3 14.52 0.11 17.64
N PHE A 4 15.11 0.33 16.52
CA PHE A 4 14.52 1.15 15.54
C PHE A 4 13.96 0.30 14.45
N ALA A 5 12.67 0.25 14.37
CA ALA A 5 12.03 -0.32 13.22
C ALA A 5 12.17 0.71 12.11
N GLU A 6 12.70 0.30 11.00
CA GLU A 6 12.86 1.17 9.87
C GLU A 6 11.66 1.05 8.96
N LYS A 7 11.05 2.17 8.68
CA LYS A 7 10.00 2.22 7.68
C LYS A 7 10.61 2.05 6.32
N THR A 8 10.12 1.09 5.58
CA THR A 8 10.57 0.88 4.22
C THR A 8 9.53 1.46 3.29
N PRO A 9 9.90 2.38 2.42
CA PRO A 9 8.93 2.93 1.49
C PRO A 9 8.54 1.89 0.46
N ILE A 10 7.26 1.91 0.11
CA ILE A 10 6.72 1.08 -0.96
C ILE A 10 6.51 2.01 -2.15
N LYS A 11 7.20 1.74 -3.24
CA LYS A 11 7.07 2.56 -4.42
C LYS A 11 5.75 2.23 -5.10
N LEU A 12 4.86 3.20 -5.16
CA LEU A 12 3.56 3.03 -5.78
C LEU A 12 3.59 3.56 -7.20
N GLU A 13 2.90 2.87 -8.08
CA GLU A 13 2.70 3.29 -9.45
C GLU A 13 1.23 3.27 -9.75
N GLU A 14 0.78 4.25 -10.49
CA GLU A 14 -0.61 4.30 -10.91
C GLU A 14 -0.76 3.49 -12.18
N LYS A 15 -1.76 2.61 -12.19
CA LYS A 15 -2.09 1.84 -13.36
C LYS A 15 -3.16 2.55 -14.16
N ASP A 16 -3.16 2.33 -15.45
CA ASP A 16 -4.17 2.88 -16.34
C ASP A 16 -4.19 4.40 -16.28
N LEU A 17 -3.01 5.00 -16.39
CA LEU A 17 -2.90 6.44 -16.41
C LEU A 17 -3.49 6.95 -17.71
N PRO A 18 -4.66 7.59 -17.67
CA PRO A 18 -5.34 7.96 -18.92
C PRO A 18 -4.68 9.14 -19.63
N ASP A 19 -4.01 10.00 -18.89
CA ASP A 19 -3.40 11.18 -19.49
C ASP A 19 -2.04 11.38 -18.87
N PRO A 20 -0.96 11.18 -19.66
CA PRO A 20 0.38 11.31 -19.11
C PRO A 20 0.73 12.73 -18.70
N ARG A 21 -0.06 13.71 -19.09
CA ARG A 21 0.17 15.08 -18.68
C ARG A 21 -0.51 15.42 -17.37
N SER A 22 -1.35 14.55 -16.86
CA SER A 22 -2.02 14.78 -15.59
C SER A 22 -1.01 14.64 -14.48
N LEU A 23 -0.94 15.63 -13.63
CA LEU A 23 -0.10 15.55 -12.45
C LEU A 23 -0.90 14.82 -11.38
N THR A 24 -0.61 13.58 -11.24
CA THR A 24 -1.26 12.77 -10.20
C THR A 24 -0.32 12.72 -9.01
N LEU A 25 -0.80 13.20 -7.88
CA LEU A 25 -0.04 13.09 -6.64
C LEU A 25 -0.29 11.71 -6.07
N LEU A 26 0.71 10.88 -6.16
CA LEU A 26 0.61 9.52 -5.66
C LEU A 26 0.54 9.52 -4.13
N PRO A 27 -0.25 8.64 -3.54
CA PRO A 27 -0.16 8.45 -2.11
C PRO A 27 1.20 7.87 -1.74
N THR A 28 1.55 7.97 -0.48
CA THR A 28 2.77 7.36 0.02
C THR A 28 2.41 6.15 0.85
N ALA A 29 3.30 5.16 0.84
CA ALA A 29 3.11 3.94 1.60
C ALA A 29 4.44 3.51 2.20
N PHE A 30 4.38 3.03 3.43
CA PHE A 30 5.56 2.50 4.13
C PHE A 30 5.16 1.21 4.83
N ILE A 31 6.09 0.29 4.88
CA ILE A 31 5.92 -0.93 5.67
C ILE A 31 6.98 -0.95 6.77
N ASP A 32 6.55 -1.27 7.97
CA ASP A 32 7.41 -1.34 9.13
C ASP A 32 7.00 -2.60 9.89
N GLY A 33 7.76 -3.67 9.73
CA GLY A 33 7.33 -4.95 10.27
C GLY A 33 6.01 -5.37 9.67
N GLN A 34 4.99 -5.42 10.49
CA GLN A 34 3.63 -5.77 10.06
C GLN A 34 2.73 -4.55 9.91
N VAL A 35 3.26 -3.36 10.12
CA VAL A 35 2.44 -2.15 10.09
C VAL A 35 2.61 -1.44 8.76
N LEU A 36 1.51 -1.30 8.06
CA LEU A 36 1.46 -0.61 6.77
C LEU A 36 0.87 0.77 7.01
N THR A 37 1.58 1.80 6.58
CA THR A 37 1.11 3.19 6.74
C THR A 37 0.89 3.79 5.37
N LEU A 38 -0.31 4.32 5.15
CA LEU A 38 -0.69 4.96 3.91
C LEU A 38 -1.04 6.41 4.17
N SER A 39 -0.69 7.28 3.24
CA SER A 39 -0.99 8.69 3.36
C SER A 39 -1.35 9.27 2.00
N PHE A 40 -2.47 9.97 1.94
CA PHE A 40 -2.95 10.62 0.74
C PHE A 40 -2.84 12.12 0.90
N VAL A 41 -2.83 12.83 -0.22
CA VAL A 41 -2.82 14.29 -0.20
C VAL A 41 -4.12 14.84 0.37
N THR A 42 -5.24 14.20 0.01
CA THR A 42 -6.55 14.62 0.49
C THR A 42 -7.30 13.41 0.99
N SER A 43 -8.32 13.67 1.80
CA SER A 43 -9.18 12.60 2.30
C SER A 43 -10.00 12.02 1.15
N CYS A 44 -10.11 10.71 1.11
CA CYS A 44 -10.88 10.03 0.07
C CYS A 44 -11.29 8.65 0.58
N SER A 45 -12.18 8.01 -0.19
CA SER A 45 -12.54 6.62 0.05
C SER A 45 -11.63 5.75 -0.81
N PHE A 46 -11.05 4.75 -0.22
CA PHE A 46 -10.15 3.87 -0.94
C PHE A 46 -10.22 2.47 -0.37
N GLU A 47 -9.91 1.50 -1.23
CA GLU A 47 -9.84 0.10 -0.85
C GLU A 47 -8.38 -0.34 -0.90
N VAL A 48 -7.95 -1.02 0.15
CA VAL A 48 -6.59 -1.54 0.25
C VAL A 48 -6.65 -3.05 0.14
N SER A 49 -5.81 -3.61 -0.71
CA SER A 49 -5.67 -5.05 -0.83
C SER A 49 -4.20 -5.43 -0.78
N VAL A 50 -3.90 -6.55 -0.15
CA VAL A 50 -2.56 -7.10 -0.17
C VAL A 50 -2.66 -8.49 -0.78
N VAL A 51 -1.81 -8.73 -1.77
CA VAL A 51 -1.83 -9.94 -2.57
C VAL A 51 -0.49 -10.63 -2.42
N ASP A 52 -0.49 -11.95 -2.26
CA ASP A 52 0.76 -12.68 -2.14
C ASP A 52 1.36 -12.98 -3.51
N ALA A 53 2.50 -13.65 -3.52
CA ALA A 53 3.24 -13.90 -4.76
C ALA A 53 2.46 -14.79 -5.73
N SER A 54 1.50 -15.55 -5.24
CA SER A 54 0.69 -16.41 -6.10
C SER A 54 -0.57 -15.75 -6.59
N GLY A 55 -0.82 -14.50 -6.19
CA GLY A 55 -1.99 -13.77 -6.66
C GLY A 55 -3.20 -13.87 -5.76
N VAL A 56 -3.04 -14.42 -4.57
CA VAL A 56 -4.15 -14.57 -3.65
C VAL A 56 -4.25 -13.34 -2.77
N VAL A 57 -5.46 -12.78 -2.68
CA VAL A 57 -5.72 -11.64 -1.81
C VAL A 57 -5.74 -12.14 -0.37
N ILE A 58 -4.81 -11.64 0.43
CA ILE A 58 -4.68 -12.07 1.82
C ILE A 58 -5.21 -11.04 2.80
N TYR A 59 -5.46 -9.83 2.34
CA TYR A 59 -6.02 -8.78 3.16
C TYR A 59 -6.75 -7.79 2.25
N THR A 60 -7.92 -7.34 2.68
CA THR A 60 -8.63 -6.28 1.97
C THR A 60 -9.48 -5.52 2.97
N SER A 61 -9.57 -4.21 2.79
CA SER A 61 -10.39 -3.36 3.64
C SER A 61 -10.62 -2.04 2.94
N THR A 62 -11.67 -1.34 3.34
CA THR A 62 -12.04 -0.06 2.77
C THR A 62 -11.97 1.01 3.84
N TYR A 63 -11.44 2.16 3.48
CA TYR A 63 -11.27 3.29 4.38
C TYR A 63 -11.79 4.57 3.76
N ASN A 64 -12.17 5.50 4.61
CA ASN A 64 -12.58 6.82 4.16
C ASN A 64 -11.82 7.82 5.05
N ALA A 65 -10.65 8.23 4.58
CA ALA A 65 -9.76 9.06 5.37
C ALA A 65 -8.65 9.61 4.48
N GLN A 66 -7.76 10.39 5.09
CA GLN A 66 -6.58 10.89 4.39
C GLN A 66 -5.43 9.89 4.43
N GLY A 67 -5.58 8.82 5.18
CA GLY A 67 -4.58 7.77 5.26
C GLY A 67 -5.07 6.67 6.18
N ALA A 68 -4.20 5.70 6.41
CA ALA A 68 -4.54 4.59 7.28
C ALA A 68 -3.26 3.98 7.84
N VAL A 69 -3.36 3.50 9.06
CA VAL A 69 -2.33 2.69 9.67
C VAL A 69 -2.93 1.31 9.88
N ILE A 70 -2.39 0.33 9.18
CA ILE A 70 -2.98 -0.99 9.10
C ILE A 70 -2.00 -2.00 9.67
N THR A 71 -2.44 -2.75 10.66
CA THR A 71 -1.64 -3.86 11.16
C THR A 71 -2.04 -5.10 10.39
N LEU A 72 -1.12 -5.59 9.58
CA LEU A 72 -1.37 -6.76 8.76
C LEU A 72 -1.34 -8.01 9.62
N PRO A 73 -2.00 -9.09 9.17
CA PRO A 73 -1.87 -10.36 9.88
C PRO A 73 -0.43 -10.86 9.79
N ASN A 74 -0.15 -11.89 10.56
CA ASN A 74 1.18 -12.46 10.59
C ASN A 74 1.41 -13.19 9.26
N LEU A 75 2.16 -12.58 8.37
CA LEU A 75 2.39 -13.11 7.03
C LEU A 75 3.73 -13.81 6.93
N PRO A 76 3.82 -14.88 6.15
CA PRO A 76 5.10 -15.53 5.91
C PRO A 76 6.07 -14.58 5.21
N VAL A 77 7.35 -14.85 5.38
CA VAL A 77 8.40 -14.17 4.64
C VAL A 77 8.16 -14.36 3.14
N GLY A 78 8.30 -13.31 2.37
CA GLY A 78 8.12 -13.39 0.93
C GLY A 78 7.72 -12.07 0.34
N ASP A 79 7.40 -12.09 -0.94
CA ASP A 79 7.05 -10.91 -1.71
C ASP A 79 5.54 -10.76 -1.78
N TYR A 80 5.10 -9.52 -1.65
CA TYR A 80 3.69 -9.18 -1.66
C TYR A 80 3.46 -7.95 -2.51
N LYS A 81 2.22 -7.76 -2.93
CA LYS A 81 1.83 -6.59 -3.70
C LYS A 81 0.75 -5.85 -2.93
N LEU A 82 0.93 -4.55 -2.82
CA LEU A 82 -0.06 -3.65 -2.25
C LEU A 82 -0.84 -3.03 -3.39
N GLU A 83 -2.18 -3.07 -3.29
CA GLU A 83 -3.04 -2.42 -4.26
C GLU A 83 -3.97 -1.47 -3.52
N ILE A 84 -4.09 -0.26 -4.04
CA ILE A 84 -4.93 0.77 -3.46
C ILE A 84 -5.82 1.30 -4.57
N ALA A 85 -7.13 1.19 -4.40
CA ALA A 85 -8.07 1.62 -5.42
C ALA A 85 -9.00 2.68 -4.86
N ASP A 86 -9.14 3.80 -5.57
CA ASP A 86 -10.19 4.76 -5.26
C ASP A 86 -11.14 4.85 -6.45
N ALA A 87 -12.03 5.85 -6.47
CA ALA A 87 -13.05 5.93 -7.50
C ALA A 87 -12.48 6.14 -8.89
N ALA A 88 -11.27 6.67 -8.99
CA ALA A 88 -10.69 7.08 -10.27
C ALA A 88 -9.33 6.48 -10.55
N HIS A 89 -8.67 5.90 -9.55
CA HIS A 89 -7.28 5.49 -9.69
C HIS A 89 -7.03 4.13 -9.07
N LEU A 90 -6.06 3.43 -9.62
CA LEU A 90 -5.55 2.18 -9.05
C LEU A 90 -4.04 2.32 -8.93
N TYR A 91 -3.55 2.18 -7.72
CA TYR A 91 -2.12 2.23 -7.45
C TYR A 91 -1.64 0.87 -7.01
N SER A 92 -0.42 0.53 -7.36
CA SER A 92 0.15 -0.73 -6.88
C SER A 92 1.63 -0.57 -6.61
N GLY A 93 2.12 -1.37 -5.68
CA GLY A 93 3.53 -1.42 -5.36
C GLY A 93 3.86 -2.73 -4.71
N GLU A 94 5.13 -3.09 -4.78
CA GLU A 94 5.58 -4.36 -4.24
C GLU A 94 6.37 -4.12 -2.97
N PHE A 95 6.25 -5.03 -2.04
CA PHE A 95 7.01 -4.97 -0.82
C PHE A 95 7.34 -6.38 -0.35
N GLU A 96 8.31 -6.46 0.53
CA GLU A 96 8.77 -7.74 1.03
C GLU A 96 8.52 -7.81 2.53
N MET A 97 8.01 -8.96 2.98
CA MET A 97 7.94 -9.25 4.40
C MET A 97 9.19 -10.01 4.78
N ALA A 98 9.98 -9.42 5.64
CA ALA A 98 11.21 -10.02 6.10
C ALA A 98 11.07 -10.36 7.56
N ASP A 99 11.89 -11.30 7.96
CA ASP A 99 11.87 -11.77 9.33
C ASP A 99 12.63 -10.83 10.25
#